data_def1d46a0daeed17114519671a5e6fbf
#
_entry.id   def1d46a0daeed17114519671a5e6fbf
#
_cell.length_a   1.000
_cell.length_b   1.000
_cell.length_c   1.000
_cell.angle_alpha   90.00
_cell.angle_beta   90.00
_cell.angle_gamma   90.00
#
_symmetry.space_group_name_H-M   'P 1'
#
loop_
_entity.id
_entity.type
_entity.pdbx_description
1 polymer ?
#
loop_
_entity_poly.entity_id
_entity_poly.type
_entity_poly.pdbx_seq_one_letter_code
_entity_poly.pdbx_strand_id
1 'polypeptide(L)'
;MAKKVLVLCLITILLVLGLYIFIEDRNSSVIFNENRKITKTLVVKKSFTLTKELDLMRFHKNKLFFVNWNDGTIERMDLKSFNIDKTFGRKGEGPTENLNISMYEIEEESFFTYDQKNHTIQQVSFDDSLLYYKKIATSLWGSVKVGESFLLGGWDKEMNYKMSFEKYNMSDGDLVTVDAELIFNDVKFSGLIYHGFFVKNQNYEIYIPFSNDKIFVFDNSPSFAYSYNLIYDVPNPEFRYVGDELIPDRKNFESNSNAFLDDLNYLYILSKIQNESDSMIVDVYNIAEKTYSHSFKIPNFKGEEAREIIKIKSLFYVLYNSSLVSYEF
;
A
#
# COMPACT_ATOMS: atom_id res chain seq x y z
N MET A 1 35.15 29.81 -35.98
CA MET A 1 34.86 28.50 -35.37
C MET A 1 34.87 28.55 -33.83
N ALA A 2 35.90 29.06 -33.20
CA ALA A 2 36.04 29.05 -31.71
C ALA A 2 34.87 29.69 -30.96
N LYS A 3 34.30 30.83 -31.39
CA LYS A 3 33.14 31.47 -30.72
C LYS A 3 31.87 30.59 -30.72
N LYS A 4 31.61 29.82 -31.80
CA LYS A 4 30.44 28.94 -31.87
C LYS A 4 30.58 27.72 -30.94
N VAL A 5 31.79 27.20 -30.83
CA VAL A 5 32.10 26.09 -29.91
C VAL A 5 31.95 26.54 -28.45
N LEU A 6 32.44 27.75 -28.13
CA LEU A 6 32.33 28.31 -26.78
C LEU A 6 30.88 28.51 -26.36
N VAL A 7 30.01 29.01 -27.24
CA VAL A 7 28.59 29.22 -27.00
C VAL A 7 27.89 27.86 -26.80
N LEU A 8 28.23 26.85 -27.59
CA LEU A 8 27.66 25.50 -27.44
C LEU A 8 28.04 24.86 -26.08
N CYS A 9 29.30 24.97 -25.69
CA CYS A 9 29.75 24.49 -24.36
C CYS A 9 29.04 25.21 -23.23
N LEU A 10 28.82 26.54 -23.33
CA LEU A 10 28.11 27.30 -22.30
C LEU A 10 26.65 26.86 -22.16
N ILE A 11 25.95 26.61 -23.27
CA ILE A 11 24.57 26.11 -23.28
C ILE A 11 24.51 24.72 -22.68
N THR A 12 25.47 23.84 -23.01
CA THR A 12 25.51 22.49 -22.45
C THR A 12 25.73 22.51 -20.92
N ILE A 13 26.65 23.37 -20.45
CA ILE A 13 26.90 23.54 -19.00
C ILE A 13 25.65 24.08 -18.29
N LEU A 14 24.95 25.05 -18.87
CA LEU A 14 23.72 25.59 -18.30
C LEU A 14 22.58 24.53 -18.26
N LEU A 15 22.48 23.70 -19.30
CA LEU A 15 21.52 22.58 -19.31
C LEU A 15 21.84 21.52 -18.25
N VAL A 16 23.11 21.17 -18.08
CA VAL A 16 23.55 20.20 -17.06
C VAL A 16 23.34 20.76 -15.65
N LEU A 17 23.69 22.04 -15.44
CA LEU A 17 23.42 22.74 -14.18
C LEU A 17 21.92 22.85 -13.87
N GLY A 18 21.12 23.18 -14.88
CA GLY A 18 19.66 23.22 -14.74
C GLY A 18 19.06 21.85 -14.40
N LEU A 19 19.55 20.79 -15.04
CA LEU A 19 19.19 19.41 -14.71
C LEU A 19 19.64 19.02 -13.31
N TYR A 20 20.84 19.38 -12.90
CA TYR A 20 21.37 19.10 -11.55
C TYR A 20 20.55 19.81 -10.47
N ILE A 21 20.26 21.12 -10.63
CA ILE A 21 19.40 21.89 -9.74
C ILE A 21 17.99 21.30 -9.68
N PHE A 22 17.45 20.87 -10.83
CA PHE A 22 16.12 20.25 -10.91
C PHE A 22 16.05 18.88 -10.21
N ILE A 23 17.14 18.11 -10.20
CA ILE A 23 17.25 16.82 -9.50
C ILE A 23 17.44 17.05 -7.99
N GLU A 24 18.24 18.07 -7.62
CA GLU A 24 18.51 18.41 -6.23
C GLU A 24 17.26 19.01 -5.54
N ASP A 25 16.47 19.82 -6.26
CA ASP A 25 15.22 20.41 -5.76
C ASP A 25 14.13 19.34 -5.49
N ARG A 26 14.18 18.19 -6.17
CA ARG A 26 13.30 17.05 -5.90
C ARG A 26 13.55 16.40 -4.53
N ASN A 27 14.81 16.33 -4.11
CA ASN A 27 15.20 15.74 -2.82
C ASN A 27 15.07 16.72 -1.65
N SER A 28 14.99 18.02 -1.92
CA SER A 28 14.94 19.08 -0.91
C SER A 28 13.56 19.33 -0.31
N SER A 29 12.52 18.68 -0.84
CA SER A 29 11.13 18.91 -0.39
C SER A 29 10.69 18.01 0.78
N VAL A 30 11.47 16.96 1.10
CA VAL A 30 11.17 16.07 2.24
C VAL A 30 11.95 16.52 3.46
N ILE A 31 11.25 16.94 4.49
CA ILE A 31 11.82 17.34 5.77
C ILE A 31 11.64 16.19 6.75
N PHE A 32 12.73 15.81 7.44
CA PHE A 32 12.64 14.85 8.55
C PHE A 32 12.36 15.59 9.85
N ASN A 33 11.24 15.28 10.47
CA ASN A 33 10.87 15.80 11.80
C ASN A 33 11.70 15.15 12.91
N GLU A 34 12.16 13.91 12.67
CA GLU A 34 13.06 13.16 13.53
C GLU A 34 14.17 12.52 12.70
N ASN A 35 15.36 12.36 13.28
CA ASN A 35 16.45 11.63 12.64
C ASN A 35 16.10 10.14 12.52
N ARG A 36 16.17 9.61 11.31
CA ARG A 36 15.96 8.20 11.02
C ARG A 36 17.04 7.35 11.73
N LYS A 37 16.62 6.44 12.61
CA LYS A 37 17.51 5.58 13.42
C LYS A 37 17.65 4.21 12.74
N ILE A 38 18.56 4.10 11.77
CA ILE A 38 18.83 2.82 11.09
C ILE A 38 19.60 1.90 12.02
N THR A 39 19.00 0.79 12.41
CA THR A 39 19.57 -0.15 13.38
C THR A 39 20.32 -1.30 12.72
N LYS A 40 19.83 -1.81 11.60
CA LYS A 40 20.33 -3.01 10.92
C LYS A 40 20.06 -3.01 9.43
N THR A 41 20.73 -3.93 8.73
CA THR A 41 20.34 -4.43 7.42
C THR A 41 19.92 -5.90 7.57
N LEU A 42 18.80 -6.30 6.99
CA LEU A 42 18.33 -7.67 7.06
C LEU A 42 19.27 -8.61 6.29
N VAL A 43 19.44 -9.84 6.80
CA VAL A 43 20.28 -10.86 6.19
C VAL A 43 19.40 -11.94 5.55
N VAL A 44 19.69 -12.26 4.28
CA VAL A 44 18.97 -13.32 3.54
C VAL A 44 19.14 -14.65 4.23
N LYS A 45 18.03 -15.32 4.56
CA LYS A 45 18.01 -16.67 5.11
C LYS A 45 17.68 -17.69 4.03
N LYS A 46 16.67 -17.43 3.21
CA LYS A 46 16.24 -18.32 2.14
C LYS A 46 15.54 -17.52 1.04
N SER A 47 15.69 -17.95 -0.19
CA SER A 47 15.03 -17.32 -1.34
C SER A 47 14.37 -18.35 -2.24
N PHE A 48 13.26 -17.94 -2.87
CA PHE A 48 12.47 -18.74 -3.80
C PHE A 48 12.21 -17.93 -5.04
N THR A 49 12.41 -18.55 -6.20
CA THR A 49 12.02 -17.94 -7.46
C THR A 49 10.53 -18.18 -7.70
N LEU A 50 9.81 -17.11 -7.99
CA LEU A 50 8.39 -17.17 -8.35
C LEU A 50 8.26 -17.45 -9.84
N THR A 51 7.27 -18.26 -10.21
CA THR A 51 6.93 -18.56 -11.61
C THR A 51 5.81 -17.66 -12.15
N LYS A 52 5.21 -16.88 -11.26
CA LYS A 52 4.11 -15.95 -11.55
C LYS A 52 4.38 -14.63 -10.83
N GLU A 53 3.86 -13.54 -11.37
CA GLU A 53 3.79 -12.27 -10.66
C GLU A 53 2.68 -12.34 -9.61
N LEU A 54 3.07 -12.13 -8.35
CA LEU A 54 2.20 -12.24 -7.19
C LEU A 54 2.23 -10.93 -6.41
N ASP A 55 1.10 -10.57 -5.80
CA ASP A 55 0.89 -9.32 -5.06
C ASP A 55 0.02 -9.54 -3.82
N LEU A 56 -0.10 -8.51 -2.99
CA LEU A 56 -0.96 -8.46 -1.82
C LEU A 56 -0.74 -9.65 -0.88
N MET A 57 0.52 -9.87 -0.49
CA MET A 57 0.92 -10.99 0.38
C MET A 57 0.21 -10.96 1.73
N ARG A 58 -0.40 -12.09 2.13
CA ARG A 58 -1.03 -12.29 3.45
C ARG A 58 -0.59 -13.63 4.04
N PHE A 59 -0.63 -13.72 5.37
CA PHE A 59 -0.28 -14.94 6.10
C PHE A 59 -1.46 -15.45 6.91
N HIS A 60 -1.74 -16.73 6.81
CA HIS A 60 -2.75 -17.42 7.63
C HIS A 60 -2.41 -18.90 7.81
N LYS A 61 -2.44 -19.42 9.03
CA LYS A 61 -2.25 -20.86 9.38
C LYS A 61 -1.07 -21.54 8.66
N ASN A 62 0.14 -20.94 8.70
CA ASN A 62 1.36 -21.42 8.02
C ASN A 62 1.27 -21.46 6.48
N LYS A 63 0.38 -20.70 5.90
CA LYS A 63 0.26 -20.49 4.46
C LYS A 63 0.45 -19.02 4.13
N LEU A 64 1.04 -18.77 2.99
CA LEU A 64 1.03 -17.47 2.33
C LEU A 64 -0.04 -17.46 1.26
N PHE A 65 -0.72 -16.35 1.15
CA PHE A 65 -1.71 -16.11 0.11
C PHE A 65 -1.29 -14.88 -0.66
N PHE A 66 -1.59 -14.87 -1.95
CA PHE A 66 -1.24 -13.81 -2.87
C PHE A 66 -2.36 -13.60 -3.89
N VAL A 67 -2.44 -12.41 -4.44
CA VAL A 67 -3.23 -12.14 -5.64
C VAL A 67 -2.36 -12.34 -6.86
N ASN A 68 -2.91 -13.01 -7.86
CA ASN A 68 -2.40 -12.99 -9.23
C ASN A 68 -3.36 -12.17 -10.09
N TRP A 69 -3.03 -10.93 -10.36
CA TRP A 69 -3.90 -10.04 -11.14
C TRP A 69 -4.06 -10.45 -12.61
N ASN A 70 -3.05 -11.11 -13.17
CA ASN A 70 -3.11 -11.56 -14.55
C ASN A 70 -4.17 -12.62 -14.76
N ASP A 71 -4.32 -13.52 -13.78
CA ASP A 71 -5.26 -14.64 -13.80
C ASP A 71 -6.57 -14.35 -13.04
N GLY A 72 -6.65 -13.25 -12.27
CA GLY A 72 -7.78 -12.93 -11.40
C GLY A 72 -7.98 -13.92 -10.25
N THR A 73 -6.88 -14.49 -9.72
CA THR A 73 -6.89 -15.58 -8.76
C THR A 73 -6.24 -15.20 -7.43
N ILE A 74 -6.60 -15.96 -6.39
CA ILE A 74 -5.84 -16.02 -5.13
C ILE A 74 -5.00 -17.30 -5.14
N GLU A 75 -3.68 -17.15 -4.99
CA GLU A 75 -2.74 -18.26 -4.92
C GLU A 75 -2.38 -18.55 -3.47
N ARG A 76 -2.50 -19.81 -3.04
CA ARG A 76 -2.07 -20.25 -1.72
C ARG A 76 -0.75 -21.01 -1.82
N MET A 77 0.23 -20.61 -1.02
CA MET A 77 1.57 -21.19 -0.97
C MET A 77 1.83 -21.80 0.41
N ASP A 78 2.33 -23.02 0.43
CA ASP A 78 2.77 -23.65 1.67
C ASP A 78 4.12 -23.07 2.14
N LEU A 79 4.17 -22.57 3.38
CA LEU A 79 5.35 -21.87 3.92
C LEU A 79 6.59 -22.80 4.14
N LYS A 80 6.42 -24.13 4.18
CA LYS A 80 7.52 -25.08 4.35
C LYS A 80 8.16 -25.45 3.01
N SER A 81 7.32 -25.80 2.04
CA SER A 81 7.75 -26.23 0.71
C SER A 81 7.94 -25.07 -0.27
N PHE A 82 7.26 -23.94 -0.05
CA PHE A 82 7.18 -22.78 -0.94
C PHE A 82 6.59 -23.12 -2.32
N ASN A 83 5.74 -24.13 -2.35
CA ASN A 83 4.97 -24.47 -3.54
C ASN A 83 3.56 -23.89 -3.43
N ILE A 84 3.03 -23.41 -4.54
CA ILE A 84 1.61 -23.09 -4.66
C ILE A 84 0.87 -24.43 -4.58
N ASP A 85 0.06 -24.59 -3.54
CA ASP A 85 -0.68 -25.82 -3.26
C ASP A 85 -2.16 -25.72 -3.64
N LYS A 86 -2.67 -24.50 -3.82
CA LYS A 86 -4.03 -24.26 -4.31
C LYS A 86 -4.17 -22.89 -4.97
N THR A 87 -5.02 -22.82 -5.99
CA THR A 87 -5.45 -21.60 -6.67
C THR A 87 -6.97 -21.47 -6.55
N PHE A 88 -7.47 -20.29 -6.19
CA PHE A 88 -8.88 -20.00 -6.01
C PHE A 88 -9.34 -18.96 -7.00
N GLY A 89 -10.57 -19.08 -7.48
CA GLY A 89 -11.18 -18.17 -8.43
C GLY A 89 -10.59 -18.28 -9.83
N ARG A 90 -11.00 -17.37 -10.69
CA ARG A 90 -10.54 -17.21 -12.07
C ARG A 90 -10.89 -15.82 -12.57
N LYS A 91 -10.31 -15.42 -13.69
CA LYS A 91 -10.63 -14.15 -14.34
C LYS A 91 -11.98 -14.20 -15.02
N GLY A 92 -12.84 -13.20 -14.75
CA GLY A 92 -14.17 -13.08 -15.35
C GLY A 92 -15.11 -12.16 -14.57
N GLU A 93 -16.38 -12.14 -14.98
CA GLU A 93 -17.42 -11.28 -14.41
C GLU A 93 -18.51 -12.06 -13.65
N GLY A 94 -18.38 -13.38 -13.60
CA GLY A 94 -19.32 -14.25 -12.91
C GLY A 94 -19.13 -14.30 -11.39
N PRO A 95 -20.06 -14.90 -10.67
CA PRO A 95 -19.87 -15.22 -9.25
C PRO A 95 -18.62 -16.09 -9.06
N THR A 96 -17.76 -15.78 -8.15
CA THR A 96 -16.42 -16.39 -7.94
C THR A 96 -15.37 -16.07 -9.00
N GLU A 97 -15.68 -15.21 -9.96
CA GLU A 97 -14.74 -14.68 -10.93
C GLU A 97 -14.33 -13.25 -10.54
N ASN A 98 -13.12 -12.84 -10.89
CA ASN A 98 -12.59 -11.51 -10.58
C ASN A 98 -11.93 -10.91 -11.81
N LEU A 99 -12.15 -9.62 -12.04
CA LEU A 99 -11.43 -8.84 -13.06
C LEU A 99 -10.25 -8.08 -12.49
N ASN A 100 -10.40 -7.54 -11.26
CA ASN A 100 -9.37 -6.78 -10.59
C ASN A 100 -9.54 -6.85 -9.06
N ILE A 101 -8.86 -7.80 -8.44
CA ILE A 101 -8.86 -7.94 -6.97
C ILE A 101 -8.00 -6.81 -6.40
N SER A 102 -8.61 -5.81 -5.80
CA SER A 102 -7.89 -4.70 -5.14
C SER A 102 -7.69 -4.91 -3.65
N MET A 103 -8.43 -5.84 -3.05
CA MET A 103 -8.30 -6.22 -1.65
C MET A 103 -8.74 -7.66 -1.47
N TYR A 104 -8.11 -8.36 -0.53
CA TYR A 104 -8.66 -9.58 0.01
C TYR A 104 -8.34 -9.73 1.51
N GLU A 105 -9.22 -10.42 2.21
CA GLU A 105 -9.10 -10.73 3.63
C GLU A 105 -9.29 -12.22 3.86
N ILE A 106 -8.44 -12.81 4.70
CA ILE A 106 -8.47 -14.24 4.97
C ILE A 106 -9.13 -14.47 6.34
N GLU A 107 -10.07 -15.38 6.36
CA GLU A 107 -10.72 -15.89 7.56
C GLU A 107 -10.32 -17.35 7.83
N GLU A 108 -10.96 -17.98 8.79
CA GLU A 108 -10.57 -19.32 9.23
C GLU A 108 -10.67 -20.37 8.14
N GLU A 109 -11.77 -20.37 7.38
CA GLU A 109 -12.08 -21.36 6.33
C GLU A 109 -12.54 -20.71 5.01
N SER A 110 -12.33 -19.40 4.86
CA SER A 110 -12.76 -18.62 3.72
C SER A 110 -11.88 -17.40 3.50
N PHE A 111 -12.12 -16.70 2.42
CA PHE A 111 -11.55 -15.37 2.18
C PHE A 111 -12.59 -14.47 1.53
N PHE A 112 -12.45 -13.18 1.78
CA PHE A 112 -13.18 -12.13 1.06
C PHE A 112 -12.31 -11.54 -0.02
N THR A 113 -12.91 -11.20 -1.17
CA THR A 113 -12.29 -10.36 -2.19
C THR A 113 -13.16 -9.14 -2.46
N TYR A 114 -12.53 -8.01 -2.74
CA TYR A 114 -13.16 -6.89 -3.39
C TYR A 114 -12.64 -6.76 -4.82
N ASP A 115 -13.53 -6.91 -5.78
CA ASP A 115 -13.24 -6.67 -7.19
C ASP A 115 -13.59 -5.22 -7.54
N GLN A 116 -12.56 -4.40 -7.71
CA GLN A 116 -12.70 -2.97 -7.98
C GLN A 116 -13.41 -2.68 -9.32
N LYS A 117 -13.21 -3.53 -10.31
CA LYS A 117 -13.79 -3.33 -11.65
C LYS A 117 -15.27 -3.71 -11.72
N ASN A 118 -15.64 -4.78 -11.03
CA ASN A 118 -17.01 -5.24 -10.91
C ASN A 118 -17.78 -4.56 -9.78
N HIS A 119 -17.08 -3.83 -8.88
CA HIS A 119 -17.62 -3.28 -7.65
C HIS A 119 -18.33 -4.34 -6.79
N THR A 120 -17.68 -5.50 -6.61
CA THR A 120 -18.27 -6.62 -5.86
C THR A 120 -17.42 -7.05 -4.67
N ILE A 121 -18.08 -7.30 -3.55
CA ILE A 121 -17.51 -8.07 -2.44
C ILE A 121 -18.02 -9.50 -2.54
N GLN A 122 -17.11 -10.45 -2.46
CA GLN A 122 -17.42 -11.88 -2.44
C GLN A 122 -16.71 -12.54 -1.26
N GLN A 123 -17.37 -13.52 -0.65
CA GLN A 123 -16.74 -14.47 0.26
C GLN A 123 -16.74 -15.84 -0.38
N VAL A 124 -15.58 -16.44 -0.45
CA VAL A 124 -15.39 -17.78 -1.03
C VAL A 124 -14.70 -18.66 0.00
N SER A 125 -15.25 -19.85 0.23
CA SER A 125 -14.63 -20.83 1.12
C SER A 125 -13.39 -21.48 0.49
N PHE A 126 -12.56 -22.12 1.31
CA PHE A 126 -11.40 -22.84 0.80
C PHE A 126 -11.74 -24.13 0.01
N ASP A 127 -13.01 -24.48 -0.13
CA ASP A 127 -13.49 -25.51 -1.06
C ASP A 127 -14.13 -24.94 -2.34
N ASP A 128 -13.94 -23.64 -2.61
CA ASP A 128 -14.46 -22.90 -3.76
C ASP A 128 -15.96 -22.63 -3.77
N SER A 129 -16.66 -22.79 -2.63
CA SER A 129 -18.07 -22.46 -2.50
C SER A 129 -18.28 -20.96 -2.27
N LEU A 130 -19.19 -20.35 -3.02
CA LEU A 130 -19.58 -18.95 -2.82
C LEU A 130 -20.49 -18.84 -1.60
N LEU A 131 -20.02 -18.12 -0.56
CA LEU A 131 -20.73 -17.92 0.71
C LEU A 131 -21.48 -16.59 0.74
N TYR A 132 -20.90 -15.55 0.13
CA TYR A 132 -21.49 -14.21 0.08
C TYR A 132 -21.14 -13.52 -1.22
N TYR A 133 -22.08 -12.74 -1.76
CA TYR A 133 -21.88 -11.91 -2.95
C TYR A 133 -22.72 -10.65 -2.86
N LYS A 134 -22.09 -9.50 -3.01
CA LYS A 134 -22.78 -8.22 -3.02
C LYS A 134 -22.11 -7.23 -3.96
N LYS A 135 -22.93 -6.56 -4.78
CA LYS A 135 -22.47 -5.41 -5.57
C LYS A 135 -22.59 -4.14 -4.73
N ILE A 136 -21.54 -3.34 -4.70
CA ILE A 136 -21.46 -2.07 -3.97
C ILE A 136 -21.42 -0.93 -4.99
N ALA A 137 -22.25 0.08 -4.79
CA ALA A 137 -22.40 1.19 -5.74
C ALA A 137 -21.40 2.35 -5.51
N THR A 138 -20.22 2.08 -4.97
CA THR A 138 -19.24 3.12 -4.65
C THR A 138 -17.86 2.82 -5.23
N SER A 139 -17.13 3.85 -5.61
CA SER A 139 -15.74 3.72 -6.09
C SER A 139 -14.80 3.65 -4.90
N LEU A 140 -14.27 2.45 -4.61
CA LEU A 140 -13.38 2.19 -3.51
C LEU A 140 -11.94 2.03 -3.99
N TRP A 141 -11.00 2.53 -3.21
CA TRP A 141 -9.57 2.31 -3.42
C TRP A 141 -9.00 1.27 -2.49
N GLY A 142 -9.48 1.24 -1.26
CA GLY A 142 -9.05 0.30 -0.27
C GLY A 142 -10.22 -0.11 0.60
N SER A 143 -10.10 -1.28 1.18
CA SER A 143 -11.06 -1.78 2.16
C SER A 143 -10.39 -2.74 3.12
N VAL A 144 -10.96 -2.86 4.31
CA VAL A 144 -10.53 -3.81 5.33
C VAL A 144 -11.75 -4.34 6.05
N LYS A 145 -11.77 -5.65 6.32
CA LYS A 145 -12.87 -6.28 7.07
C LYS A 145 -12.66 -6.10 8.56
N VAL A 146 -13.71 -5.66 9.24
CA VAL A 146 -13.75 -5.43 10.69
C VAL A 146 -15.00 -6.07 11.27
N GLY A 147 -14.87 -7.20 11.91
CA GLY A 147 -16.02 -7.99 12.36
C GLY A 147 -16.96 -8.35 11.20
N GLU A 148 -18.25 -8.01 11.33
CA GLU A 148 -19.28 -8.21 10.29
C GLU A 148 -19.44 -7.00 9.35
N SER A 149 -18.44 -6.13 9.29
CA SER A 149 -18.45 -4.92 8.46
C SER A 149 -17.17 -4.80 7.64
N PHE A 150 -17.22 -3.93 6.63
CA PHE A 150 -16.02 -3.43 5.95
C PHE A 150 -15.87 -1.94 6.23
N LEU A 151 -14.65 -1.53 6.53
CA LEU A 151 -14.26 -0.14 6.45
C LEU A 151 -13.72 0.10 5.05
N LEU A 152 -14.30 1.04 4.36
CA LEU A 152 -14.08 1.34 2.96
C LEU A 152 -13.46 2.73 2.85
N GLY A 153 -12.38 2.87 2.09
CA GLY A 153 -11.80 4.16 1.72
C GLY A 153 -12.05 4.45 0.25
N GLY A 154 -12.63 5.59 -0.04
CA GLY A 154 -12.98 5.95 -1.40
C GLY A 154 -13.02 7.46 -1.62
N TRP A 155 -13.42 7.86 -2.82
CA TRP A 155 -13.63 9.26 -3.16
C TRP A 155 -14.76 9.41 -4.19
N ASP A 156 -15.41 10.54 -4.13
CA ASP A 156 -16.47 10.90 -5.06
C ASP A 156 -15.95 11.90 -6.09
N LYS A 157 -16.06 11.53 -7.37
CA LYS A 157 -15.67 12.38 -8.49
C LYS A 157 -16.57 13.63 -8.61
N GLU A 158 -17.86 13.48 -8.32
CA GLU A 158 -18.82 14.58 -8.37
C GLU A 158 -18.58 15.60 -7.26
N MET A 159 -17.98 15.18 -6.14
CA MET A 159 -17.57 16.04 -5.04
C MET A 159 -16.10 16.48 -5.12
N ASN A 160 -15.56 16.71 -6.31
CA ASN A 160 -14.17 17.12 -6.53
C ASN A 160 -13.13 16.17 -5.94
N TYR A 161 -13.36 14.87 -6.07
CA TYR A 161 -12.47 13.83 -5.53
C TYR A 161 -12.25 13.94 -4.01
N LYS A 162 -13.32 14.27 -3.27
CA LYS A 162 -13.25 14.32 -1.81
C LYS A 162 -13.08 12.91 -1.24
N MET A 163 -12.11 12.72 -0.35
CA MET A 163 -11.91 11.47 0.38
C MET A 163 -13.07 11.24 1.35
N SER A 164 -13.54 10.01 1.42
CA SER A 164 -14.48 9.53 2.43
C SER A 164 -14.04 8.16 2.95
N PHE A 165 -14.40 7.90 4.21
CA PHE A 165 -14.40 6.57 4.77
C PHE A 165 -15.84 6.17 5.07
N GLU A 166 -16.19 4.94 4.72
CA GLU A 166 -17.55 4.42 4.86
C GLU A 166 -17.50 3.05 5.52
N LYS A 167 -18.43 2.80 6.42
CA LYS A 167 -18.66 1.49 7.00
C LYS A 167 -19.76 0.81 6.23
N TYR A 168 -19.45 -0.30 5.61
CA TYR A 168 -20.41 -1.18 4.98
C TYR A 168 -20.74 -2.33 5.93
N ASN A 169 -21.99 -2.47 6.31
CA ASN A 169 -22.47 -3.54 7.17
C ASN A 169 -23.01 -4.71 6.32
N MET A 170 -22.44 -5.90 6.49
CA MET A 170 -22.79 -7.06 5.69
C MET A 170 -24.19 -7.60 5.98
N SER A 171 -24.71 -7.41 7.20
CA SER A 171 -25.98 -8.01 7.64
C SER A 171 -27.20 -7.35 7.01
N ASP A 172 -27.20 -6.04 6.86
CA ASP A 172 -28.30 -5.22 6.33
C ASP A 172 -27.96 -4.56 4.98
N GLY A 173 -26.69 -4.48 4.65
CA GLY A 173 -26.20 -3.85 3.45
C GLY A 173 -26.12 -2.32 3.53
N ASP A 174 -26.25 -1.79 4.75
CA ASP A 174 -26.19 -0.35 4.98
C ASP A 174 -24.76 0.17 4.82
N LEU A 175 -24.68 1.38 4.22
CA LEU A 175 -23.46 2.13 4.04
C LEU A 175 -23.54 3.40 4.89
N VAL A 176 -22.65 3.55 5.86
CA VAL A 176 -22.64 4.67 6.78
C VAL A 176 -21.31 5.38 6.71
N THR A 177 -21.34 6.70 6.46
CA THR A 177 -20.12 7.52 6.47
C THR A 177 -19.50 7.51 7.87
N VAL A 178 -18.22 7.20 7.94
CA VAL A 178 -17.41 7.32 9.14
C VAL A 178 -16.96 8.78 9.24
N ASP A 179 -17.14 9.42 10.41
CA ASP A 179 -16.87 10.83 10.68
C ASP A 179 -15.39 11.22 10.53
N ALA A 180 -14.85 11.04 9.34
CA ALA A 180 -13.55 11.55 8.93
C ALA A 180 -13.65 12.89 8.18
N GLU A 181 -14.87 13.44 8.03
CA GLU A 181 -15.10 14.67 7.30
C GLU A 181 -14.31 15.87 7.84
N LEU A 182 -14.10 15.93 9.15
CA LEU A 182 -13.33 16.99 9.79
C LEU A 182 -11.86 17.06 9.33
N ILE A 183 -11.32 15.94 8.81
CA ILE A 183 -9.91 15.85 8.42
C ILE A 183 -9.69 16.37 7.00
N PHE A 184 -10.71 16.26 6.13
CA PHE A 184 -10.59 16.52 4.70
C PHE A 184 -11.34 17.75 4.20
N ASN A 185 -12.08 18.44 5.08
CA ASN A 185 -12.99 19.53 4.67
C ASN A 185 -12.28 20.67 3.93
N ASP A 186 -11.05 20.98 4.28
CA ASP A 186 -10.28 22.09 3.70
C ASP A 186 -9.26 21.63 2.65
N VAL A 187 -9.21 20.32 2.34
CA VAL A 187 -8.20 19.75 1.42
C VAL A 187 -8.86 19.44 0.08
N LYS A 188 -8.58 20.31 -0.91
CA LYS A 188 -9.01 20.08 -2.30
C LYS A 188 -8.38 18.82 -2.87
N PHE A 189 -9.17 17.99 -3.56
CA PHE A 189 -8.73 16.71 -4.13
C PHE A 189 -8.20 15.71 -3.09
N SER A 190 -8.73 15.73 -1.89
CA SER A 190 -8.25 14.88 -0.79
C SER A 190 -8.21 13.39 -1.14
N GLY A 191 -9.15 12.87 -1.92
CA GLY A 191 -9.17 11.48 -2.36
C GLY A 191 -7.98 11.09 -3.23
N LEU A 192 -7.41 12.03 -4.00
CA LEU A 192 -6.20 11.79 -4.79
C LEU A 192 -4.93 11.98 -3.94
N ILE A 193 -4.92 12.99 -3.05
CA ILE A 193 -3.80 13.26 -2.14
C ILE A 193 -3.58 12.11 -1.17
N TYR A 194 -4.67 11.60 -0.60
CA TYR A 194 -4.65 10.52 0.38
C TYR A 194 -4.97 9.15 -0.20
N HIS A 195 -4.84 8.96 -1.52
CA HIS A 195 -4.94 7.63 -2.12
C HIS A 195 -3.95 6.68 -1.46
N GLY A 196 -4.43 5.51 -0.99
CA GLY A 196 -3.62 4.61 -0.19
C GLY A 196 -4.27 3.24 0.04
N PHE A 197 -3.86 2.57 1.08
CA PHE A 197 -4.27 1.21 1.41
C PHE A 197 -4.45 1.01 2.92
N PHE A 198 -5.14 -0.07 3.29
CA PHE A 198 -5.31 -0.47 4.67
C PHE A 198 -4.36 -1.57 5.10
N VAL A 199 -3.95 -1.49 6.38
CA VAL A 199 -3.39 -2.60 7.14
C VAL A 199 -4.13 -2.73 8.46
N LYS A 200 -4.17 -3.93 9.04
CA LYS A 200 -4.85 -4.15 10.33
C LYS A 200 -4.16 -5.20 11.19
N ASN A 201 -4.48 -5.16 12.47
CA ASN A 201 -4.35 -6.26 13.41
C ASN A 201 -5.64 -6.42 14.22
N GLN A 202 -5.58 -7.05 15.39
CA GLN A 202 -6.74 -7.23 16.25
C GLN A 202 -7.23 -5.96 16.95
N ASN A 203 -6.39 -4.90 17.00
CA ASN A 203 -6.65 -3.69 17.79
C ASN A 203 -6.93 -2.46 16.93
N TYR A 204 -6.35 -2.38 15.74
CA TYR A 204 -6.37 -1.20 14.89
C TYR A 204 -6.54 -1.53 13.41
N GLU A 205 -7.25 -0.68 12.70
CA GLU A 205 -7.22 -0.53 11.26
C GLU A 205 -6.51 0.78 10.92
N ILE A 206 -5.51 0.72 10.04
CA ILE A 206 -4.71 1.87 9.67
C ILE A 206 -4.78 2.08 8.19
N TYR A 207 -5.19 3.26 7.77
CA TYR A 207 -5.12 3.69 6.39
C TYR A 207 -3.85 4.50 6.15
N ILE A 208 -3.08 4.12 5.13
CA ILE A 208 -1.76 4.66 4.81
C ILE A 208 -1.80 5.21 3.38
N PRO A 209 -1.72 6.53 3.19
CA PRO A 209 -1.59 7.13 1.86
C PRO A 209 -0.25 6.78 1.21
N PHE A 210 -0.25 6.62 -0.13
CA PHE A 210 0.98 6.39 -0.89
C PHE A 210 1.89 7.62 -0.96
N SER A 211 1.31 8.81 -0.99
CA SER A 211 2.03 10.07 -1.28
C SER A 211 1.87 11.12 -0.18
N ASN A 212 1.74 10.68 1.06
CA ASN A 212 1.56 11.57 2.19
C ASN A 212 2.20 10.99 3.45
N ASP A 213 2.52 11.85 4.39
CA ASP A 213 3.13 11.50 5.69
C ASP A 213 2.09 11.28 6.80
N LYS A 214 0.82 11.51 6.54
CA LYS A 214 -0.25 11.34 7.54
C LYS A 214 -0.93 9.99 7.37
N ILE A 215 -0.98 9.20 8.43
CA ILE A 215 -1.77 7.99 8.51
C ILE A 215 -3.04 8.21 9.34
N PHE A 216 -4.07 7.41 9.06
CA PHE A 216 -5.37 7.49 9.74
C PHE A 216 -5.63 6.18 10.48
N VAL A 217 -5.86 6.28 11.77
CA VAL A 217 -6.05 5.13 12.67
C VAL A 217 -7.52 5.06 13.06
N PHE A 218 -8.08 3.87 12.90
CA PHE A 218 -9.45 3.52 13.28
C PHE A 218 -9.38 2.45 14.37
N ASP A 219 -10.42 2.40 15.16
CA ASP A 219 -10.61 1.36 16.18
C ASP A 219 -11.46 0.18 15.64
N ASN A 220 -11.55 -0.88 16.41
CA ASN A 220 -12.31 -2.09 16.05
C ASN A 220 -13.82 -1.89 15.85
N SER A 221 -14.35 -0.69 16.09
CA SER A 221 -15.76 -0.34 15.83
C SER A 221 -15.95 0.44 14.52
N PRO A 222 -15.05 0.33 13.57
CA PRO A 222 -14.64 1.24 12.48
C PRO A 222 -15.02 2.69 12.73
N SER A 223 -14.49 3.24 13.84
CA SER A 223 -14.62 4.66 14.16
C SER A 223 -13.26 5.33 14.03
N PHE A 224 -13.21 6.53 13.47
CA PHE A 224 -11.97 7.28 13.40
C PHE A 224 -11.46 7.62 14.82
N ALA A 225 -10.27 7.13 15.14
CA ALA A 225 -9.66 7.35 16.45
C ALA A 225 -8.74 8.57 16.44
N TYR A 226 -7.78 8.62 15.52
CA TYR A 226 -6.85 9.74 15.37
C TYR A 226 -6.06 9.67 14.07
N SER A 227 -5.40 10.77 13.67
CA SER A 227 -4.35 10.77 12.68
C SER A 227 -2.98 10.93 13.33
N TYR A 228 -1.95 10.41 12.65
CA TYR A 228 -0.57 10.46 13.11
C TYR A 228 0.34 10.81 11.95
N ASN A 229 1.31 11.72 12.17
CA ASN A 229 2.30 12.07 11.16
C ASN A 229 3.51 11.16 11.29
N LEU A 230 4.03 10.71 10.15
CA LEU A 230 5.26 9.96 10.06
C LEU A 230 6.47 10.85 10.40
N ILE A 231 7.67 10.29 10.47
CA ILE A 231 8.89 11.04 10.84
C ILE A 231 9.37 12.03 9.78
N TYR A 232 8.78 12.04 8.62
CA TYR A 232 9.07 12.94 7.52
C TYR A 232 7.84 13.76 7.16
N ASP A 233 8.04 14.93 6.63
CA ASP A 233 7.02 15.82 6.10
C ASP A 233 7.12 15.80 4.57
N VAL A 234 6.05 15.36 3.94
CA VAL A 234 5.93 15.25 2.49
C VAL A 234 4.91 16.29 2.04
N PRO A 235 5.29 17.22 1.16
CA PRO A 235 4.32 18.18 0.64
C PRO A 235 3.19 17.44 -0.07
N ASN A 236 1.97 17.95 0.13
CA ASN A 236 0.81 17.39 -0.54
C ASN A 236 1.02 17.36 -2.06
N PRO A 237 0.64 16.27 -2.73
CA PRO A 237 0.64 16.21 -4.18
C PRO A 237 -0.14 17.37 -4.80
N GLU A 238 0.43 17.99 -5.82
CA GLU A 238 -0.24 19.02 -6.60
C GLU A 238 -0.90 18.39 -7.84
N PHE A 239 -2.08 18.89 -8.19
CA PHE A 239 -2.85 18.43 -9.33
C PHE A 239 -3.22 19.60 -10.22
N ARG A 240 -3.20 19.37 -11.54
CA ARG A 240 -3.62 20.35 -12.54
C ARG A 240 -4.54 19.75 -13.58
N TYR A 241 -5.42 20.56 -14.13
CA TYR A 241 -6.24 20.15 -15.27
C TYR A 241 -5.45 20.25 -16.59
N VAL A 242 -5.58 19.23 -17.41
CA VAL A 242 -5.12 19.20 -18.80
C VAL A 242 -6.33 18.82 -19.66
N GLY A 243 -6.99 19.80 -20.26
CA GLY A 243 -8.34 19.63 -20.78
C GLY A 243 -9.31 19.35 -19.63
N ASP A 244 -10.10 18.28 -19.76
CA ASP A 244 -11.06 17.81 -18.74
C ASP A 244 -10.45 16.78 -17.76
N GLU A 245 -9.17 16.44 -17.92
CA GLU A 245 -8.50 15.45 -17.08
C GLU A 245 -7.70 16.12 -15.98
N LEU A 246 -7.85 15.61 -14.76
CA LEU A 246 -7.05 16.00 -13.61
C LEU A 246 -5.82 15.09 -13.52
N ILE A 247 -4.64 15.66 -13.72
CA ILE A 247 -3.38 14.92 -13.69
C ILE A 247 -2.48 15.41 -12.55
N PRO A 248 -1.72 14.49 -11.92
CA PRO A 248 -0.74 14.88 -10.91
C PRO A 248 0.40 15.71 -11.53
N ASP A 249 0.91 16.68 -10.79
CA ASP A 249 2.14 17.36 -11.19
C ASP A 249 3.32 16.37 -11.11
N ARG A 250 4.34 16.58 -11.94
CA ARG A 250 5.54 15.73 -12.01
C ARG A 250 6.37 15.73 -10.72
N LYS A 251 6.10 16.68 -9.81
CA LYS A 251 6.75 16.74 -8.49
C LYS A 251 6.20 15.73 -7.48
N ASN A 252 5.05 15.12 -7.77
CA ASN A 252 4.45 14.16 -6.88
C ASN A 252 5.26 12.87 -6.85
N PHE A 253 5.52 12.35 -5.68
CA PHE A 253 6.25 11.11 -5.49
C PHE A 253 5.53 10.25 -4.42
N GLU A 254 5.65 8.94 -4.55
CA GLU A 254 5.21 8.01 -3.53
C GLU A 254 6.19 8.04 -2.35
N SER A 255 5.66 8.16 -1.15
CA SER A 255 6.42 8.09 0.11
C SER A 255 6.37 6.70 0.74
N ASN A 256 5.24 6.00 0.56
CA ASN A 256 4.96 4.70 1.13
C ASN A 256 4.56 3.73 0.02
N SER A 257 5.13 2.53 -0.01
CA SER A 257 4.78 1.54 -1.04
C SER A 257 4.01 0.36 -0.51
N ASN A 258 4.24 -0.03 0.73
CA ASN A 258 3.59 -1.15 1.41
C ASN A 258 3.76 -1.00 2.92
N ALA A 259 2.95 -1.68 3.70
CA ALA A 259 3.10 -1.76 5.14
C ALA A 259 2.52 -3.05 5.72
N PHE A 260 2.92 -3.33 6.95
CA PHE A 260 2.43 -4.45 7.75
C PHE A 260 2.28 -4.00 9.21
N LEU A 261 1.19 -4.38 9.86
CA LEU A 261 0.94 -4.13 11.27
C LEU A 261 1.00 -5.46 12.03
N ASP A 262 1.91 -5.59 13.01
CA ASP A 262 2.03 -6.82 13.80
C ASP A 262 1.08 -6.83 15.01
N ASP A 263 0.94 -8.00 15.65
CA ASP A 263 0.07 -8.19 16.81
C ASP A 263 0.53 -7.43 18.07
N LEU A 264 1.75 -6.88 18.06
CA LEU A 264 2.29 -6.04 19.12
C LEU A 264 2.06 -4.54 18.87
N ASN A 265 1.26 -4.19 17.85
CA ASN A 265 0.95 -2.85 17.40
C ASN A 265 2.16 -2.06 16.81
N TYR A 266 3.16 -2.77 16.30
CA TYR A 266 4.20 -2.14 15.51
C TYR A 266 3.79 -2.12 14.04
N LEU A 267 3.78 -0.91 13.48
CA LEU A 267 3.56 -0.65 12.07
C LEU A 267 4.91 -0.57 11.36
N TYR A 268 5.11 -1.40 10.37
CA TYR A 268 6.28 -1.45 9.51
C TYR A 268 5.91 -0.87 8.15
N ILE A 269 6.48 0.27 7.78
CA ILE A 269 6.21 0.95 6.50
C ILE A 269 7.42 0.80 5.59
N LEU A 270 7.21 0.21 4.41
CA LEU A 270 8.20 0.18 3.35
C LEU A 270 8.23 1.55 2.68
N SER A 271 9.22 2.35 3.08
CA SER A 271 9.37 3.75 2.70
C SER A 271 10.10 3.87 1.35
N LYS A 272 9.64 4.78 0.50
CA LYS A 272 10.35 5.20 -0.71
C LYS A 272 11.17 6.48 -0.49
N ILE A 273 11.16 7.02 0.72
CA ILE A 273 11.90 8.23 1.08
C ILE A 273 13.35 7.91 1.40
N GLN A 274 14.28 8.58 0.70
CA GLN A 274 15.74 8.46 0.91
C GLN A 274 16.27 7.03 0.88
N ASN A 275 15.75 6.21 -0.03
CA ASN A 275 16.31 4.90 -0.27
C ASN A 275 17.72 5.01 -0.86
N GLU A 276 18.57 4.08 -0.49
CA GLU A 276 19.86 3.89 -1.14
C GLU A 276 19.68 3.11 -2.44
N SER A 277 20.64 3.18 -3.34
CA SER A 277 20.56 2.52 -4.65
C SER A 277 20.48 0.99 -4.56
N ASP A 278 20.83 0.39 -3.43
CA ASP A 278 20.93 -1.06 -3.21
C ASP A 278 20.01 -1.60 -2.12
N SER A 279 19.21 -0.74 -1.48
CA SER A 279 18.34 -1.14 -0.38
C SER A 279 17.12 -0.24 -0.25
N MET A 280 16.03 -0.80 0.27
CA MET A 280 14.87 -0.05 0.74
C MET A 280 14.87 0.05 2.26
N ILE A 281 14.22 1.08 2.78
CA ILE A 281 14.11 1.34 4.21
C ILE A 281 12.72 0.96 4.70
N VAL A 282 12.67 0.29 5.84
CA VAL A 282 11.44 0.08 6.60
C VAL A 282 11.48 0.94 7.84
N ASP A 283 10.51 1.84 7.97
CA ASP A 283 10.29 2.65 9.15
C ASP A 283 9.31 1.95 10.08
N VAL A 284 9.62 1.88 11.37
CA VAL A 284 8.85 1.14 12.38
C VAL A 284 8.28 2.12 13.41
N TYR A 285 6.97 2.05 13.60
CA TYR A 285 6.20 2.89 14.52
C TYR A 285 5.48 2.04 15.56
N ASN A 286 5.45 2.49 16.80
CA ASN A 286 4.55 1.96 17.82
C ASN A 286 3.24 2.75 17.77
N ILE A 287 2.17 2.13 17.28
CA ILE A 287 0.89 2.79 17.07
C ILE A 287 0.18 3.09 18.40
N ALA A 288 0.29 2.22 19.38
CA ALA A 288 -0.32 2.43 20.69
C ALA A 288 0.30 3.63 21.42
N GLU A 289 1.61 3.83 21.29
CA GLU A 289 2.35 4.94 21.91
C GLU A 289 2.43 6.18 21.02
N LYS A 290 2.03 6.07 19.74
CA LYS A 290 2.14 7.13 18.72
C LYS A 290 3.59 7.64 18.57
N THR A 291 4.55 6.71 18.50
CA THR A 291 5.96 7.04 18.44
C THR A 291 6.66 6.30 17.30
N TYR A 292 7.65 6.98 16.70
CA TYR A 292 8.62 6.31 15.85
C TYR A 292 9.60 5.51 16.72
N SER A 293 9.87 4.27 16.33
CA SER A 293 10.77 3.39 17.06
C SER A 293 12.18 3.36 16.45
N HIS A 294 12.28 2.84 15.23
CA HIS A 294 13.54 2.68 14.50
C HIS A 294 13.30 2.39 13.04
N SER A 295 14.38 2.29 12.27
CA SER A 295 14.33 1.79 10.88
C SER A 295 15.35 0.69 10.67
N PHE A 296 15.14 -0.10 9.63
CA PHE A 296 16.11 -1.07 9.13
C PHE A 296 16.11 -1.11 7.61
N LYS A 297 17.16 -1.72 7.03
CA LYS A 297 17.28 -1.84 5.57
C LYS A 297 16.93 -3.23 5.09
N ILE A 298 16.25 -3.27 3.96
CA ILE A 298 16.03 -4.47 3.16
C ILE A 298 16.90 -4.35 1.91
N PRO A 299 17.88 -5.22 1.70
CA PRO A 299 18.70 -5.16 0.49
C PRO A 299 17.86 -5.48 -0.75
N ASN A 300 18.19 -4.84 -1.86
CA ASN A 300 17.68 -5.26 -3.16
C ASN A 300 18.11 -6.69 -3.43
N PHE A 301 17.24 -7.48 -4.03
CA PHE A 301 17.50 -8.88 -4.32
C PHE A 301 17.55 -9.13 -5.84
N LYS A 302 18.70 -9.57 -6.36
CA LYS A 302 18.94 -9.74 -7.81
C LYS A 302 18.67 -8.48 -8.63
N GLY A 303 18.92 -7.29 -8.06
CA GLY A 303 18.67 -6.01 -8.71
C GLY A 303 17.22 -5.53 -8.65
N GLU A 304 16.33 -6.24 -7.95
CA GLU A 304 14.93 -5.86 -7.73
C GLU A 304 14.74 -5.21 -6.38
N GLU A 305 13.89 -4.18 -6.31
CA GLU A 305 13.46 -3.55 -5.07
C GLU A 305 12.39 -4.38 -4.36
N ALA A 306 12.34 -4.31 -3.03
CA ALA A 306 11.28 -4.91 -2.24
C ALA A 306 9.92 -4.26 -2.57
N ARG A 307 8.89 -5.07 -2.82
CA ARG A 307 7.53 -4.62 -3.12
C ARG A 307 6.61 -4.71 -1.92
N GLU A 308 6.73 -5.80 -1.17
CA GLU A 308 5.91 -6.05 0.01
C GLU A 308 6.72 -6.72 1.11
N ILE A 309 6.29 -6.48 2.35
CA ILE A 309 6.90 -7.05 3.54
C ILE A 309 5.83 -7.55 4.49
N ILE A 310 6.07 -8.72 5.08
CA ILE A 310 5.35 -9.19 6.27
C ILE A 310 6.32 -9.82 7.26
N LYS A 311 5.95 -9.81 8.54
CA LYS A 311 6.70 -10.46 9.60
C LYS A 311 5.93 -11.67 10.10
N ILE A 312 6.56 -12.83 10.10
CA ILE A 312 6.01 -14.08 10.62
C ILE A 312 6.96 -14.61 11.68
N LYS A 313 6.57 -14.54 12.94
CA LYS A 313 7.44 -14.86 14.08
C LYS A 313 8.70 -13.97 14.08
N SER A 314 9.88 -14.55 13.97
CA SER A 314 11.17 -13.85 13.93
C SER A 314 11.69 -13.56 12.52
N LEU A 315 10.97 -13.95 11.47
CA LEU A 315 11.41 -13.80 10.09
C LEU A 315 10.59 -12.73 9.38
N PHE A 316 11.26 -11.97 8.52
CA PHE A 316 10.61 -11.14 7.53
C PHE A 316 10.54 -11.87 6.20
N TYR A 317 9.38 -11.84 5.57
CA TYR A 317 9.17 -12.32 4.21
C TYR A 317 8.97 -11.10 3.33
N VAL A 318 9.78 -11.02 2.31
CA VAL A 318 9.80 -9.87 1.38
C VAL A 318 9.51 -10.39 -0.02
N LEU A 319 8.54 -9.77 -0.66
CA LEU A 319 8.15 -10.06 -2.03
C LEU A 319 8.89 -9.11 -2.98
N TYR A 320 9.52 -9.68 -3.99
CA TYR A 320 10.12 -9.02 -5.14
C TYR A 320 9.36 -9.42 -6.40
N ASN A 321 9.66 -8.84 -7.55
CA ASN A 321 8.95 -9.18 -8.81
C ASN A 321 9.09 -10.67 -9.14
N SER A 322 10.29 -11.22 -9.01
CA SER A 322 10.60 -12.61 -9.41
C SER A 322 10.89 -13.54 -8.23
N SER A 323 10.84 -13.06 -7.00
CA SER A 323 11.31 -13.83 -5.85
C SER A 323 10.56 -13.52 -4.56
N LEU A 324 10.41 -14.54 -3.73
CA LEU A 324 10.04 -14.41 -2.31
C LEU A 324 11.26 -14.74 -1.46
N VAL A 325 11.65 -13.85 -0.58
CA VAL A 325 12.87 -13.99 0.23
C VAL A 325 12.53 -13.89 1.70
N SER A 326 13.03 -14.83 2.51
CA SER A 326 12.95 -14.73 3.96
C SER A 326 14.27 -14.17 4.53
N TYR A 327 14.12 -13.27 5.48
CA TYR A 327 15.22 -12.58 6.15
C TYR A 327 15.17 -12.82 7.65
N GLU A 328 16.34 -12.78 8.25
CA GLU A 328 16.53 -12.79 9.70
C GLU A 328 16.94 -11.38 10.18
N PHE A 329 16.45 -11.03 11.39
CA PHE A 329 16.71 -9.72 11.99
C PHE A 329 18.03 -9.69 12.75
#